data_2aae855e114f15f736e22ec59478c5bc
#
_entry.id   2aae855e114f15f736e22ec59478c5bc
#
_cell.length_a   1.000
_cell.length_b   1.000
_cell.length_c   1.000
_cell.angle_alpha   90.00
_cell.angle_beta   90.00
_cell.angle_gamma   90.00
#
_symmetry.space_group_name_H-M   'P 1'
#
loop_
_entity.id
_entity.type
_entity.pdbx_description
1 polymer ?
#
loop_
_entity_poly.entity_id
_entity_poly.type
_entity_poly.pdbx_seq_one_letter_code
_entity_poly.pdbx_strand_id
1 'polypeptide(L)'
;YFLCLRKQQLLKAQGMAKKLINKYPEKGTYLDTYGWVLYTMKQYEEAEIYLRKAALLEENGTVIEHYGDVLFELGQFKKALVQWRRAQELGGATDSIGLKIKNNEAHD
;
A
#
# COMPACT_ATOMS: atom_id res chain seq x y z
N TYR A 1 -5.84 8.38 -25.05
CA TYR A 1 -7.26 8.14 -24.71
C TYR A 1 -7.40 7.22 -23.51
N PHE A 2 -6.81 6.04 -23.53
CA PHE A 2 -6.87 5.09 -22.41
C PHE A 2 -6.24 5.66 -21.13
N LEU A 3 -5.12 6.35 -21.27
CA LEU A 3 -4.44 6.95 -20.12
C LEU A 3 -5.30 8.02 -19.44
N CYS A 4 -6.02 8.81 -20.25
CA CYS A 4 -6.92 9.84 -19.72
C CYS A 4 -8.10 9.22 -18.96
N LEU A 5 -8.71 8.16 -19.51
CA LEU A 5 -9.81 7.46 -18.85
C LEU A 5 -9.36 6.84 -17.53
N ARG A 6 -8.17 6.19 -17.54
CA ARG A 6 -7.63 5.57 -16.34
C ARG A 6 -7.35 6.63 -15.26
N LYS A 7 -6.79 7.77 -15.66
CA LYS A 7 -6.53 8.86 -14.73
C LYS A 7 -7.82 9.40 -14.14
N GLN A 8 -8.87 9.55 -14.95
CA GLN A 8 -10.18 10.00 -14.46
C GLN A 8 -10.77 9.02 -13.47
N GLN A 9 -10.66 7.71 -13.74
CA GLN A 9 -11.14 6.68 -12.84
C GLN A 9 -10.39 6.70 -11.51
N LEU A 10 -9.07 6.91 -11.55
CA LEU A 10 -8.25 7.00 -10.34
C LEU A 10 -8.60 8.24 -9.52
N LEU A 11 -8.81 9.38 -10.17
CA LEU A 11 -9.21 10.61 -9.48
C LEU A 11 -10.57 10.45 -8.81
N LYS A 12 -11.50 9.77 -9.48
CA LYS A 12 -12.82 9.49 -8.92
C LYS A 12 -12.71 8.57 -7.71
N ALA A 13 -11.90 7.50 -7.83
CA ALA A 13 -11.67 6.58 -6.74
C ALA A 13 -11.00 7.28 -5.54
N GLN A 14 -10.05 8.17 -5.80
CA GLN A 14 -9.40 8.97 -4.77
C GLN A 14 -10.42 9.82 -4.01
N GLY A 15 -11.31 10.51 -4.73
CA GLY A 15 -12.34 11.34 -4.12
C GLY A 15 -13.28 10.55 -3.24
N MET A 16 -13.71 9.38 -3.70
CA MET A 16 -14.59 8.50 -2.93
C MET A 16 -13.89 7.95 -1.69
N ALA A 17 -12.66 7.48 -1.85
CA ALA A 17 -11.88 6.95 -0.73
C ALA A 17 -11.60 8.04 0.31
N LYS A 18 -11.31 9.25 -0.14
CA LYS A 18 -11.07 10.38 0.76
C LYS A 18 -12.30 10.71 1.60
N LYS A 19 -13.49 10.64 1.02
CA LYS A 19 -14.74 10.83 1.76
C LYS A 19 -14.88 9.77 2.85
N LEU A 20 -14.54 8.52 2.55
CA LEU A 20 -14.64 7.44 3.52
C LEU A 20 -13.66 7.62 4.67
N ILE A 21 -12.42 8.02 4.42
CA ILE A 21 -11.46 8.22 5.51
C ILE A 21 -11.79 9.46 6.34
N ASN A 22 -12.43 10.47 5.76
CA ASN A 22 -12.88 11.63 6.53
C ASN A 22 -14.03 11.26 7.48
N LYS A 23 -14.90 10.34 7.05
CA LYS A 23 -16.02 9.88 7.87
C LYS A 23 -15.57 8.81 8.88
N TYR A 24 -14.64 7.96 8.51
CA TYR A 24 -14.15 6.85 9.34
C TYR A 24 -12.62 6.87 9.39
N PRO A 25 -12.02 7.83 10.09
CA PRO A 25 -10.56 8.05 10.04
C PRO A 25 -9.73 6.93 10.69
N GLU A 26 -10.37 6.06 11.46
CA GLU A 26 -9.67 4.97 12.14
C GLU A 26 -9.97 3.60 11.55
N LYS A 27 -10.63 3.55 10.39
CA LYS A 27 -10.89 2.28 9.74
C LYS A 27 -9.75 1.95 8.79
N GLY A 28 -8.92 0.98 9.19
CA GLY A 28 -7.72 0.61 8.46
C GLY A 28 -7.96 0.18 7.02
N THR A 29 -9.08 -0.52 6.75
CA THR A 29 -9.41 -0.93 5.38
C THR A 29 -9.65 0.25 4.45
N TYR A 30 -10.27 1.33 4.95
CA TYR A 30 -10.49 2.53 4.14
C TYR A 30 -9.18 3.30 3.94
N LEU A 31 -8.33 3.34 4.96
CA LEU A 31 -7.00 3.95 4.85
C LEU A 31 -6.13 3.19 3.85
N ASP A 32 -6.20 1.86 3.85
CA ASP A 32 -5.50 1.03 2.88
C ASP A 32 -5.98 1.32 1.45
N THR A 33 -7.29 1.40 1.26
CA THR A 33 -7.86 1.70 -0.04
C THR A 33 -7.38 3.05 -0.57
N TYR A 34 -7.42 4.07 0.27
CA TYR A 34 -6.95 5.40 -0.12
C TYR A 34 -5.45 5.40 -0.41
N GLY A 35 -4.67 4.78 0.46
CA GLY A 35 -3.23 4.66 0.27
C GLY A 35 -2.87 3.92 -1.02
N TRP A 36 -3.61 2.86 -1.34
CA TRP A 36 -3.38 2.09 -2.56
C TRP A 36 -3.72 2.88 -3.83
N VAL A 37 -4.78 3.70 -3.78
CA VAL A 37 -5.09 4.61 -4.89
C VAL A 37 -3.95 5.60 -5.10
N LEU A 38 -3.44 6.19 -4.02
CA LEU A 38 -2.29 7.09 -4.09
C LEU A 38 -1.04 6.39 -4.65
N TYR A 39 -0.79 5.16 -4.22
CA TYR A 39 0.31 4.35 -4.73
C TYR A 39 0.18 4.14 -6.24
N THR A 40 -1.02 3.80 -6.70
CA THR A 40 -1.29 3.59 -8.13
C THR A 40 -1.07 4.87 -8.93
N MET A 41 -1.34 6.03 -8.30
CA MET A 41 -1.09 7.34 -8.90
C MET A 41 0.37 7.77 -8.77
N LYS A 42 1.23 6.94 -8.23
CA LYS A 42 2.65 7.19 -7.99
C LYS A 42 2.93 8.32 -7.01
N GLN A 43 1.98 8.60 -6.13
CA GLN A 43 2.14 9.55 -5.03
C GLN A 43 2.60 8.79 -3.79
N TYR A 44 3.84 8.30 -3.84
CA TYR A 44 4.35 7.32 -2.88
C TYR A 44 4.53 7.89 -1.47
N GLU A 45 4.98 9.13 -1.36
CA GLU A 45 5.20 9.75 -0.04
C GLU A 45 3.90 9.89 0.72
N GLU A 46 2.85 10.35 0.05
CA GLU A 46 1.53 10.49 0.65
C GLU A 46 0.90 9.12 0.91
N ALA A 47 1.05 8.18 -0.04
CA ALA A 47 0.56 6.81 0.12
C ALA A 47 1.16 6.15 1.35
N GLU A 48 2.45 6.38 1.62
CA GLU A 48 3.13 5.80 2.78
C GLU A 48 2.47 6.19 4.09
N ILE A 49 2.05 7.44 4.23
CA ILE A 49 1.41 7.94 5.45
C ILE A 49 0.14 7.13 5.76
N TYR A 50 -0.71 6.93 4.76
CA TYR A 50 -1.98 6.23 4.94
C TYR A 50 -1.80 4.72 5.06
N LEU A 51 -0.89 4.14 4.28
CA LEU A 51 -0.63 2.70 4.36
C LEU A 51 0.05 2.32 5.66
N ARG A 52 0.93 3.16 6.19
CA ARG A 52 1.54 2.94 7.50
C ARG A 52 0.47 2.91 8.59
N LYS A 53 -0.44 3.88 8.57
CA LYS A 53 -1.52 3.94 9.55
C LYS A 53 -2.45 2.73 9.41
N ALA A 54 -2.77 2.34 8.17
CA ALA A 54 -3.58 1.16 7.92
C ALA A 54 -2.93 -0.11 8.47
N ALA A 55 -1.63 -0.26 8.27
CA ALA A 55 -0.89 -1.42 8.75
C ALA A 55 -0.83 -1.50 10.27
N LEU A 56 -0.88 -0.34 10.96
CA LEU A 56 -0.93 -0.31 12.43
C LEU A 56 -2.32 -0.68 12.95
N LEU A 57 -3.39 -0.34 12.21
CA LEU A 57 -4.75 -0.59 12.64
C LEU A 57 -5.26 -1.98 12.27
N GLU A 58 -4.74 -2.57 11.21
CA GLU A 58 -5.21 -3.86 10.69
C GLU A 58 -4.04 -4.85 10.60
N GLU A 59 -4.14 -5.94 11.35
CA GLU A 59 -3.18 -7.04 11.24
C GLU A 59 -3.57 -7.95 10.07
N ASN A 60 -3.41 -7.42 8.86
CA ASN A 60 -3.82 -8.09 7.62
C ASN A 60 -2.62 -8.14 6.67
N GLY A 61 -2.31 -9.34 6.18
CA GLY A 61 -1.16 -9.53 5.28
C GLY A 61 -1.22 -8.69 4.02
N THR A 62 -2.40 -8.52 3.44
CA THR A 62 -2.55 -7.70 2.23
C THR A 62 -2.23 -6.23 2.51
N VAL A 63 -2.76 -5.69 3.61
CA VAL A 63 -2.51 -4.30 4.01
C VAL A 63 -1.02 -4.08 4.28
N ILE A 64 -0.40 -5.00 5.00
CA ILE A 64 1.01 -4.90 5.36
C ILE A 64 1.89 -5.04 4.11
N GLU A 65 1.51 -5.91 3.17
CA GLU A 65 2.22 -6.02 1.90
C GLU A 65 2.16 -4.69 1.12
N HIS A 66 1.01 -4.02 1.08
CA HIS A 66 0.87 -2.70 0.45
C HIS A 66 1.82 -1.69 1.08
N TYR A 67 1.93 -1.70 2.40
CA TYR A 67 2.86 -0.82 3.09
C TYR A 67 4.31 -1.12 2.68
N GLY A 68 4.68 -2.40 2.61
CA GLY A 68 5.99 -2.80 2.13
C GLY A 68 6.25 -2.34 0.70
N ASP A 69 5.24 -2.44 -0.17
CA ASP A 69 5.36 -2.02 -1.56
C ASP A 69 5.70 -0.53 -1.68
N VAL A 70 5.05 0.32 -0.90
CA VAL A 70 5.31 1.75 -0.95
C VAL A 70 6.69 2.09 -0.35
N LEU A 71 7.10 1.39 0.68
CA LEU A 71 8.44 1.58 1.26
C LEU A 71 9.53 1.23 0.24
N PHE A 72 9.32 0.17 -0.52
CA PHE A 72 10.24 -0.22 -1.58
C PHE A 72 10.37 0.86 -2.64
N GLU A 73 9.23 1.42 -3.08
CA GLU A 73 9.24 2.50 -4.08
C GLU A 73 9.92 3.77 -3.57
N LEU A 74 9.90 4.00 -2.26
CA LEU A 74 10.59 5.13 -1.63
C LEU A 74 12.08 4.87 -1.38
N GLY A 75 12.58 3.69 -1.77
CA GLY A 75 13.98 3.32 -1.58
C GLY A 75 14.31 2.83 -0.18
N GLN A 76 13.31 2.60 0.67
CA GLN A 76 13.51 2.11 2.03
C GLN A 76 13.45 0.58 2.04
N PHE A 77 14.46 -0.04 1.42
CA PHE A 77 14.45 -1.47 1.12
C PHE A 77 14.45 -2.36 2.36
N LYS A 78 15.19 -1.97 3.40
CA LYS A 78 15.23 -2.76 4.65
C LYS A 78 13.89 -2.74 5.37
N LYS A 79 13.25 -1.58 5.42
CA LYS A 79 11.93 -1.45 6.02
C LYS A 79 10.88 -2.21 5.23
N ALA A 80 10.96 -2.17 3.90
CA ALA A 80 10.06 -2.93 3.05
C ALA A 80 10.18 -4.43 3.32
N LEU A 81 11.41 -4.93 3.46
CA LEU A 81 11.67 -6.34 3.73
C LEU A 81 11.01 -6.78 5.06
N VAL A 82 11.13 -5.96 6.10
CA VAL A 82 10.51 -6.25 7.39
C VAL A 82 9.00 -6.40 7.25
N GLN A 83 8.35 -5.49 6.52
CA GLN A 83 6.91 -5.52 6.35
C GLN A 83 6.47 -6.70 5.49
N TRP A 84 7.19 -7.01 4.42
CA TRP A 84 6.86 -8.15 3.58
C TRP A 84 7.00 -9.48 4.31
N ARG A 85 8.03 -9.63 5.15
CA ARG A 85 8.17 -10.84 5.97
C ARG A 85 7.04 -10.97 6.97
N ARG A 86 6.64 -9.85 7.59
CA ARG A 86 5.50 -9.83 8.49
C ARG A 86 4.20 -10.20 7.77
N ALA A 87 4.00 -9.67 6.57
CA ALA A 87 2.83 -10.00 5.76
C ALA A 87 2.80 -11.49 5.41
N GLN A 88 3.95 -12.07 5.08
CA GLN A 88 4.05 -13.49 4.75
C GLN A 88 3.71 -14.36 5.97
N GLU A 89 4.18 -13.99 7.15
CA GLU A 89 3.91 -14.72 8.38
C GLU A 89 2.44 -14.68 8.77
N LEU A 90 1.78 -13.54 8.56
CA LEU A 90 0.36 -13.37 8.89
C LEU A 90 -0.56 -14.12 7.92
N GLY A 91 -0.09 -14.37 6.70
CA GLY A 91 -0.93 -14.90 5.63
C GLY A 91 -1.77 -13.82 4.99
N GLY A 92 -2.43 -14.14 3.88
CA GLY A 92 -3.24 -13.18 3.13
C GLY A 92 -2.46 -12.32 2.16
N ALA A 93 -1.13 -12.38 2.18
CA ALA A 93 -0.30 -11.72 1.19
C ALA A 93 -0.47 -12.38 -0.19
N THR A 94 -0.10 -11.67 -1.25
CA THR A 94 -0.15 -12.21 -2.61
C THR A 94 0.87 -13.33 -2.80
N ASP A 95 0.65 -14.16 -3.84
CA ASP A 95 1.56 -15.26 -4.14
C ASP A 95 2.95 -14.77 -4.53
N SER A 96 3.07 -13.51 -4.96
CA SER A 96 4.35 -12.92 -5.36
C SER A 96 5.19 -12.42 -4.19
N ILE A 97 4.70 -12.53 -2.94
CA ILE A 97 5.41 -11.99 -1.78
C ILE A 97 6.83 -12.60 -1.63
N GLY A 98 6.96 -13.88 -1.90
CA GLY A 98 8.27 -14.55 -1.84
C GLY A 98 9.26 -13.96 -2.83
N LEU A 99 8.81 -13.66 -4.06
CA LEU A 99 9.65 -13.03 -5.06
C LEU A 99 10.03 -11.60 -4.67
N LYS A 100 9.10 -10.85 -4.09
CA LYS A 100 9.37 -9.50 -3.61
C LYS A 100 10.48 -9.51 -2.56
N ILE A 101 10.40 -10.42 -1.61
CA ILE A 101 11.40 -10.58 -0.56
C ILE A 101 12.76 -10.93 -1.16
N LYS A 102 12.79 -11.92 -2.04
CA LYS A 102 14.02 -12.38 -2.68
C LYS A 102 14.66 -11.28 -3.51
N ASN A 103 13.88 -10.57 -4.32
CA ASN A 103 14.38 -9.48 -5.15
C ASN A 103 14.91 -8.32 -4.32
N ASN A 104 14.25 -8.04 -3.18
CA ASN A 104 14.68 -6.97 -2.28
C ASN A 104 16.03 -7.30 -1.63
N GLU A 105 16.27 -8.56 -1.30
CA GLU A 105 17.56 -8.98 -0.73
C GLU A 105 18.74 -8.65 -1.66
N ALA A 106 18.49 -8.61 -2.97
CA ALA A 106 19.52 -8.24 -3.95
C ALA A 106 19.88 -6.75 -3.90
N HIS A 107 19.08 -5.90 -3.25
CA HIS A 107 19.37 -4.47 -3.09
C HIS A 107 20.18 -4.16 -1.83
N ASP A 108 20.39 -5.13 -0.98
CA ASP A 108 21.21 -4.99 0.22
C ASP A 108 22.71 -5.13 -0.17
#